data_0069015d6a8d583787d0bb0b7a433563
#
_entry.id   0069015d6a8d583787d0bb0b7a433563
#
_cell.length_a   1.000
_cell.length_b   1.000
_cell.length_c   1.000
_cell.angle_alpha   90.00
_cell.angle_beta   90.00
_cell.angle_gamma   90.00
#
_symmetry.space_group_name_H-M   'P 1'
#
loop_
_entity.id
_entity.type
_entity.pdbx_description
1 polymer ?
#
loop_
_entity_poly.entity_id
_entity_poly.type
_entity_poly.pdbx_seq_one_letter_code
_entity_poly.pdbx_strand_id
1 'polypeptide(L)'
;HLSIAVGAALSTSLTSGIVLAQEGADDEVLTTEEVLVTGSRIATVDGFGATSPVTVVNAEEIANLGFVNIEQVMNSLPSIEASQNANISNGSTGTASIDLRGMGTNRTLVLINGRRMQAGGAQTQAPDVGQIPTVALERVDVLTGGASATYGADAVAGVVNFITRKMDGVEIRAGWSGYRHDNDNGYIQPLLDARGFDYPTGTEGPDGENYQIDFIMGSDFADGKGNATIYGTWREQKELRQEARDYSAGALTGSATGVGGSANAIVPNYFLAPTVVGGQGPAGTNGRAYDYGQEFFGNLTPEGGLKGWDGTNRYNYAPVNHFLRPIEQWSVGAFAEYELNEHFTPYFETMFASNTSRAQIAESGTFFAEAYILDL
;
A
#
# COMPACT_ATOMS: atom_id res chain seq x y z
N HIS A 1 -17.79 10.65 9.94
CA HIS A 1 -18.61 9.49 9.61
C HIS A 1 -17.74 8.33 9.18
N LEU A 2 -17.95 7.18 9.79
CA LEU A 2 -17.14 5.99 9.70
C LEU A 2 -17.51 5.26 8.40
N SER A 3 -16.54 5.07 7.50
CA SER A 3 -16.74 4.17 6.36
C SER A 3 -16.83 2.74 6.88
N ILE A 4 -17.98 2.12 6.75
CA ILE A 4 -18.16 0.73 7.15
C ILE A 4 -17.77 -0.13 5.96
N ALA A 5 -16.64 -0.83 6.08
CA ALA A 5 -16.32 -1.93 5.20
C ALA A 5 -17.20 -3.13 5.58
N VAL A 6 -18.19 -3.46 4.74
CA VAL A 6 -18.99 -4.68 4.93
C VAL A 6 -18.24 -5.80 4.23
N GLY A 7 -17.40 -6.50 4.99
CA GLY A 7 -16.79 -7.75 4.56
C GLY A 7 -17.72 -8.92 4.86
N ALA A 8 -18.27 -9.58 3.85
CA ALA A 8 -18.92 -10.86 4.02
C ALA A 8 -17.89 -11.95 3.66
N ALA A 9 -17.22 -12.47 4.69
CA ALA A 9 -16.40 -13.66 4.54
C ALA A 9 -17.28 -14.89 4.75
N LEU A 10 -17.56 -15.63 3.67
CA LEU A 10 -18.14 -16.96 3.76
C LEU A 10 -16.98 -17.95 3.91
N SER A 11 -16.62 -18.27 5.14
CA SER A 11 -15.74 -19.39 5.45
C SER A 11 -16.59 -20.66 5.58
N THR A 12 -16.61 -21.51 4.57
CA THR A 12 -17.13 -22.86 4.69
C THR A 12 -15.99 -23.81 5.03
N SER A 13 -15.82 -24.08 6.31
CA SER A 13 -14.98 -25.17 6.78
C SER A 13 -15.76 -26.48 6.68
N LEU A 14 -15.42 -27.32 5.72
CA LEU A 14 -15.87 -28.71 5.65
C LEU A 14 -14.97 -29.56 6.55
N THR A 15 -15.24 -29.56 7.84
CA THR A 15 -14.68 -30.55 8.76
C THR A 15 -15.60 -31.73 8.87
N SER A 16 -15.31 -32.81 8.14
CA SER A 16 -15.86 -34.13 8.41
C SER A 16 -14.97 -34.87 9.37
N GLY A 17 -15.05 -34.50 10.64
CA GLY A 17 -14.41 -35.25 11.74
C GLY A 17 -15.41 -36.09 12.47
N ILE A 18 -15.35 -37.44 12.32
CA ILE A 18 -16.01 -38.36 13.22
C ILE A 18 -15.18 -38.41 14.51
N VAL A 19 -15.69 -37.78 15.55
CA VAL A 19 -15.08 -37.86 16.88
C VAL A 19 -15.60 -39.15 17.57
N LEU A 20 -14.72 -40.12 17.72
CA LEU A 20 -14.89 -41.16 18.71
C LEU A 20 -14.12 -40.71 19.96
N ALA A 21 -14.86 -40.36 20.99
CA ALA A 21 -14.29 -40.05 22.30
C ALA A 21 -13.72 -41.34 22.94
N GLN A 22 -12.45 -41.28 23.29
CA GLN A 22 -11.84 -42.24 24.20
C GLN A 22 -11.15 -41.45 25.31
N GLU A 23 -11.67 -41.59 26.52
CA GLU A 23 -11.04 -41.10 27.75
C GLU A 23 -9.75 -41.87 28.01
N GLY A 24 -8.64 -41.18 28.05
CA GLY A 24 -7.34 -41.66 28.51
C GLY A 24 -6.63 -40.52 29.20
N ALA A 25 -6.22 -40.75 30.45
CA ALA A 25 -5.46 -39.79 31.25
C ALA A 25 -4.12 -39.54 30.59
N ASP A 26 -3.85 -38.27 30.24
CA ASP A 26 -2.62 -37.84 29.58
C ASP A 26 -1.70 -37.12 30.57
N ASP A 27 -0.48 -37.66 30.67
CA ASP A 27 0.68 -36.88 31.04
C ASP A 27 0.89 -35.80 29.97
N GLU A 28 0.60 -34.54 30.32
CA GLU A 28 0.99 -33.39 29.49
C GLU A 28 2.51 -33.36 29.39
N VAL A 29 3.03 -33.92 28.33
CA VAL A 29 4.38 -33.57 27.85
C VAL A 29 4.29 -32.14 27.31
N LEU A 30 4.69 -31.18 28.14
CA LEU A 30 4.92 -29.79 27.67
C LEU A 30 5.97 -29.87 26.58
N THR A 31 5.54 -29.97 25.32
CA THR A 31 6.40 -29.70 24.17
C THR A 31 6.69 -28.21 24.22
N THR A 32 7.90 -27.87 24.62
CA THR A 32 8.41 -26.50 24.56
C THR A 32 8.54 -26.16 23.08
N GLU A 33 7.56 -25.43 22.53
CA GLU A 33 7.70 -24.88 21.19
C GLU A 33 8.91 -23.95 21.19
N GLU A 34 9.87 -24.24 20.36
CA GLU A 34 11.07 -23.44 20.17
C GLU A 34 10.67 -22.17 19.42
N VAL A 35 10.33 -21.11 20.15
CA VAL A 35 9.97 -19.82 19.57
C VAL A 35 11.23 -19.16 19.03
N LEU A 36 11.41 -19.21 17.73
CA LEU A 36 12.45 -18.45 17.06
C LEU A 36 12.15 -16.95 17.15
N VAL A 37 12.78 -16.28 18.12
CA VAL A 37 12.57 -14.85 18.35
C VAL A 37 13.32 -14.03 17.32
N THR A 38 12.59 -13.26 16.51
CA THR A 38 13.17 -12.27 15.60
C THR A 38 14.04 -11.28 16.38
N GLY A 39 15.28 -11.08 15.94
CA GLY A 39 16.25 -10.19 16.61
C GLY A 39 17.40 -10.90 17.30
N SER A 40 17.38 -12.22 17.43
CA SER A 40 18.49 -13.03 17.91
C SER A 40 18.81 -14.15 16.94
N ARG A 41 20.10 -14.47 16.77
CA ARG A 41 20.55 -15.68 16.06
C ARG A 41 20.63 -16.90 16.99
N ILE A 42 20.38 -16.69 18.27
CA ILE A 42 20.40 -17.71 19.29
C ILE A 42 18.97 -17.95 19.71
N ALA A 43 18.49 -19.18 19.57
CA ALA A 43 17.18 -19.57 20.09
C ALA A 43 17.14 -19.26 21.58
N THR A 44 16.15 -18.51 22.03
CA THR A 44 15.96 -18.19 23.44
C THR A 44 14.90 -19.10 24.03
N VAL A 45 15.21 -19.65 25.20
CA VAL A 45 14.24 -20.41 26.00
C VAL A 45 13.19 -19.45 26.54
N ASP A 46 11.93 -19.89 26.58
CA ASP A 46 10.81 -19.11 27.12
C ASP A 46 11.17 -18.41 28.44
N GLY A 47 10.90 -17.10 28.50
CA GLY A 47 11.09 -16.27 29.69
C GLY A 47 12.26 -15.26 29.63
N PHE A 48 13.13 -15.33 28.63
CA PHE A 48 14.11 -14.28 28.37
C PHE A 48 13.58 -13.35 27.27
N GLY A 49 13.05 -12.20 27.67
CA GLY A 49 12.55 -11.19 26.75
C GLY A 49 13.60 -10.77 25.70
N ALA A 50 13.15 -10.54 24.47
CA ALA A 50 13.96 -9.95 23.43
C ALA A 50 14.61 -8.66 23.94
N THR A 51 15.88 -8.43 23.62
CA THR A 51 16.61 -7.21 24.00
C THR A 51 16.04 -5.93 23.40
N SER A 52 15.14 -6.07 22.42
CA SER A 52 14.40 -4.97 21.78
C SER A 52 12.91 -5.32 21.72
N PRO A 53 12.02 -4.32 21.74
CA PRO A 53 10.59 -4.55 21.66
C PRO A 53 10.22 -5.25 20.36
N VAL A 54 9.51 -6.37 20.46
CA VAL A 54 8.93 -7.11 19.34
C VAL A 54 7.41 -7.07 19.49
N THR A 55 6.73 -6.61 18.44
CA THR A 55 5.28 -6.70 18.32
C THR A 55 4.97 -7.91 17.45
N VAL A 56 4.12 -8.79 17.91
CA VAL A 56 3.68 -9.97 17.17
C VAL A 56 2.23 -9.77 16.74
N VAL A 57 1.96 -9.97 15.45
CA VAL A 57 0.62 -9.96 14.86
C VAL A 57 0.32 -11.36 14.36
N ASN A 58 -0.64 -12.03 14.97
CA ASN A 58 -0.94 -13.44 14.66
C ASN A 58 -1.91 -13.56 13.46
N ALA A 59 -2.00 -14.76 12.87
CA ALA A 59 -2.92 -15.07 11.76
C ALA A 59 -4.38 -14.79 12.10
N GLU A 60 -4.81 -15.03 13.32
CA GLU A 60 -6.17 -14.74 13.79
C GLU A 60 -6.46 -13.24 13.81
N GLU A 61 -5.52 -12.44 14.29
CA GLU A 61 -5.62 -10.97 14.28
C GLU A 61 -5.68 -10.44 12.84
N ILE A 62 -4.82 -10.95 11.95
CA ILE A 62 -4.83 -10.61 10.52
C ILE A 62 -6.20 -10.92 9.90
N ALA A 63 -6.75 -12.10 10.19
CA ALA A 63 -8.05 -12.52 9.69
C ALA A 63 -9.20 -11.66 10.24
N ASN A 64 -9.16 -11.31 11.54
CA ASN A 64 -10.18 -10.52 12.22
C ASN A 64 -10.21 -9.05 11.76
N LEU A 65 -9.08 -8.50 11.32
CA LEU A 65 -9.02 -7.15 10.74
C LEU A 65 -9.74 -7.06 9.39
N GLY A 66 -10.01 -8.19 8.73
CA GLY A 66 -10.73 -8.25 7.46
C GLY A 66 -9.99 -7.57 6.30
N PHE A 67 -8.72 -7.23 6.49
CA PHE A 67 -7.90 -6.67 5.42
C PHE A 67 -7.48 -7.75 4.44
N VAL A 68 -7.58 -7.43 3.17
CA VAL A 68 -7.22 -8.36 2.09
C VAL A 68 -5.72 -8.29 1.79
N ASN A 69 -5.13 -7.11 1.97
CA ASN A 69 -3.73 -6.83 1.68
C ASN A 69 -2.90 -6.77 2.95
N ILE A 70 -1.75 -7.43 2.95
CA ILE A 70 -0.86 -7.43 4.13
C ILE A 70 -0.36 -6.04 4.49
N GLU A 71 -0.17 -5.14 3.51
CA GLU A 71 0.24 -3.78 3.78
C GLU A 71 -0.82 -2.98 4.55
N GLN A 72 -2.12 -3.30 4.39
CA GLN A 72 -3.20 -2.67 5.17
C GLN A 72 -3.11 -3.08 6.64
N VAL A 73 -2.84 -4.37 6.90
CA VAL A 73 -2.57 -4.90 8.24
C VAL A 73 -1.37 -4.19 8.85
N MET A 74 -0.27 -4.11 8.11
CA MET A 74 0.95 -3.48 8.60
C MET A 74 0.75 -1.99 8.87
N ASN A 75 0.06 -1.26 7.98
CA ASN A 75 -0.23 0.17 8.14
C ASN A 75 -1.20 0.48 9.31
N SER A 76 -1.87 -0.52 9.87
CA SER A 76 -2.68 -0.35 11.09
C SER A 76 -1.83 -0.28 12.37
N LEU A 77 -0.56 -0.69 12.29
CA LEU A 77 0.34 -0.66 13.43
C LEU A 77 0.91 0.74 13.66
N PRO A 78 0.89 1.26 14.90
CA PRO A 78 1.38 2.61 15.21
C PRO A 78 2.86 2.85 14.90
N SER A 79 3.64 1.77 14.80
CA SER A 79 5.08 1.83 14.49
C SER A 79 5.39 1.92 12.99
N ILE A 80 4.38 1.85 12.13
CA ILE A 80 4.53 1.84 10.67
C ILE A 80 3.90 3.10 10.09
N GLU A 81 4.67 3.82 9.28
CA GLU A 81 4.17 4.91 8.47
C GLU A 81 3.76 4.39 7.09
N ALA A 82 2.60 4.84 6.61
CA ALA A 82 2.11 4.44 5.29
C ALA A 82 3.08 4.91 4.19
N SER A 83 3.54 3.96 3.40
CA SER A 83 4.44 4.19 2.27
C SER A 83 3.76 3.76 0.97
N GLN A 84 4.51 3.20 0.01
CA GLN A 84 3.91 2.71 -1.24
C GLN A 84 2.82 1.67 -0.93
N ASN A 85 1.63 1.92 -1.44
CA ASN A 85 0.45 1.06 -1.26
C ASN A 85 -0.55 1.27 -2.41
N ALA A 86 -1.69 0.60 -2.35
CA ALA A 86 -2.72 0.66 -3.39
C ALA A 86 -3.37 2.05 -3.55
N ASN A 87 -3.27 2.93 -2.55
CA ASN A 87 -3.90 4.25 -2.57
C ASN A 87 -3.02 5.37 -3.16
N ILE A 88 -1.78 5.06 -3.57
CA ILE A 88 -0.89 6.03 -4.19
C ILE A 88 -1.03 5.95 -5.71
N SER A 89 -1.45 7.04 -6.36
CA SER A 89 -1.48 7.15 -7.81
C SER A 89 -0.25 7.89 -8.35
N ASN A 90 -0.03 9.11 -7.91
CA ASN A 90 1.13 9.91 -8.33
C ASN A 90 2.40 9.43 -7.62
N GLY A 91 3.44 9.14 -8.40
CA GLY A 91 4.69 8.59 -7.87
C GLY A 91 4.58 7.11 -7.43
N SER A 92 3.54 6.41 -7.85
CA SER A 92 3.37 5.00 -7.57
C SER A 92 4.45 4.15 -8.23
N THR A 93 5.03 3.22 -7.46
CA THR A 93 5.94 2.18 -7.96
C THR A 93 5.22 0.91 -8.40
N GLY A 94 3.91 0.81 -8.14
CA GLY A 94 3.12 -0.42 -8.37
C GLY A 94 3.26 -1.47 -7.27
N THR A 95 4.12 -1.22 -6.28
CA THR A 95 4.44 -2.14 -5.17
C THR A 95 3.81 -1.67 -3.86
N ALA A 96 3.84 -2.53 -2.85
CA ALA A 96 3.54 -2.19 -1.46
C ALA A 96 4.81 -2.31 -0.61
N SER A 97 5.09 -1.33 0.23
CA SER A 97 6.30 -1.31 1.05
C SER A 97 6.02 -0.87 2.49
N ILE A 98 6.90 -1.28 3.40
CA ILE A 98 6.79 -0.99 4.83
C ILE A 98 7.84 0.04 5.22
N ASP A 99 7.42 1.06 5.95
CA ASP A 99 8.30 2.08 6.52
C ASP A 99 8.17 2.11 8.05
N LEU A 100 9.11 1.50 8.75
CA LEU A 100 9.14 1.52 10.21
C LEU A 100 9.57 2.91 10.70
N ARG A 101 8.68 3.53 11.49
CA ARG A 101 8.91 4.81 12.16
C ARG A 101 9.22 5.98 11.20
N GLY A 102 8.79 5.89 9.93
CA GLY A 102 9.06 6.93 8.93
C GLY A 102 10.54 7.13 8.60
N MET A 103 11.38 6.13 8.86
CA MET A 103 12.82 6.23 8.62
C MET A 103 13.22 5.90 7.16
N GLY A 104 12.25 5.50 6.35
CA GLY A 104 12.41 5.13 4.95
C GLY A 104 12.42 3.62 4.73
N THR A 105 11.76 3.18 3.67
CA THR A 105 11.57 1.77 3.32
C THR A 105 12.89 1.01 3.11
N ASN A 106 13.95 1.71 2.68
CA ASN A 106 15.28 1.12 2.50
C ASN A 106 16.03 0.86 3.82
N ARG A 107 15.47 1.29 4.96
CA ARG A 107 16.03 1.07 6.30
C ARG A 107 15.20 0.10 7.13
N THR A 108 14.12 -0.41 6.54
CA THR A 108 13.25 -1.43 7.09
C THR A 108 13.55 -2.75 6.43
N LEU A 109 14.14 -3.68 7.16
CA LEU A 109 14.44 -5.00 6.62
C LEU A 109 13.19 -5.88 6.66
N VAL A 110 12.81 -6.43 5.51
CA VAL A 110 11.72 -7.41 5.41
C VAL A 110 12.27 -8.80 5.18
N LEU A 111 11.78 -9.74 5.98
CA LEU A 111 12.16 -11.14 5.94
C LEU A 111 10.93 -12.03 5.75
N ILE A 112 11.13 -13.20 5.16
CA ILE A 112 10.21 -14.34 5.19
C ILE A 112 10.99 -15.51 5.79
N ASN A 113 10.49 -16.08 6.88
CA ASN A 113 11.16 -17.15 7.64
C ASN A 113 12.64 -16.84 7.93
N GLY A 114 12.93 -15.58 8.31
CA GLY A 114 14.29 -15.12 8.61
C GLY A 114 15.17 -14.85 7.39
N ARG A 115 14.69 -15.02 6.16
CA ARG A 115 15.42 -14.75 4.91
C ARG A 115 15.01 -13.45 4.28
N ARG A 116 15.98 -12.70 3.75
CA ARG A 116 15.73 -11.42 3.08
C ARG A 116 14.82 -11.60 1.88
N MET A 117 13.77 -10.79 1.84
CA MET A 117 12.93 -10.66 0.66
C MET A 117 13.67 -9.87 -0.42
N GLN A 118 13.47 -10.24 -1.67
CA GLN A 118 14.07 -9.55 -2.82
C GLN A 118 13.46 -8.16 -3.02
N ALA A 119 14.16 -7.30 -3.77
CA ALA A 119 13.65 -5.98 -4.18
C ALA A 119 12.37 -6.12 -5.00
N GLY A 120 11.39 -5.26 -4.72
CA GLY A 120 10.06 -5.30 -5.34
C GLY A 120 10.02 -4.78 -6.79
N GLY A 121 11.08 -4.12 -7.26
CA GLY A 121 11.14 -3.59 -8.62
C GLY A 121 12.52 -3.04 -8.98
N ALA A 122 12.71 -2.73 -10.27
CA ALA A 122 14.00 -2.27 -10.78
C ALA A 122 14.42 -0.88 -10.24
N GLN A 123 13.47 -0.09 -9.76
CA GLN A 123 13.72 1.28 -9.29
C GLN A 123 13.61 1.43 -7.77
N THR A 124 13.33 0.34 -7.04
CA THR A 124 13.22 0.35 -5.59
C THR A 124 13.98 -0.81 -4.97
N GLN A 125 14.71 -0.54 -3.91
CA GLN A 125 15.37 -1.59 -3.11
C GLN A 125 14.41 -2.19 -2.08
N ALA A 126 13.30 -1.50 -1.78
CA ALA A 126 12.31 -2.01 -0.86
C ALA A 126 11.58 -3.22 -1.45
N PRO A 127 11.37 -4.28 -0.66
CA PRO A 127 10.56 -5.42 -1.07
C PRO A 127 9.12 -5.05 -1.35
N ASP A 128 8.46 -5.77 -2.25
CA ASP A 128 7.02 -5.68 -2.47
C ASP A 128 6.30 -6.65 -1.53
N VAL A 129 5.87 -6.15 -0.38
CA VAL A 129 5.15 -6.97 0.61
C VAL A 129 3.77 -7.40 0.15
N GLY A 130 3.22 -6.72 -0.86
CA GLY A 130 1.96 -7.15 -1.47
C GLY A 130 2.00 -8.57 -2.04
N GLN A 131 3.19 -9.09 -2.34
CA GLN A 131 3.37 -10.46 -2.84
C GLN A 131 3.23 -11.55 -1.76
N ILE A 132 3.19 -11.17 -0.47
CA ILE A 132 3.15 -12.12 0.64
C ILE A 132 1.71 -12.63 0.82
N PRO A 133 1.50 -13.96 0.72
CA PRO A 133 0.17 -14.56 0.84
C PRO A 133 -0.28 -14.61 2.30
N THR A 134 -1.31 -13.86 2.65
CA THR A 134 -1.85 -13.84 4.03
C THR A 134 -2.32 -15.22 4.51
N VAL A 135 -2.84 -16.06 3.60
CA VAL A 135 -3.30 -17.42 3.91
C VAL A 135 -2.18 -18.34 4.41
N ALA A 136 -0.94 -18.09 3.99
CA ALA A 136 0.20 -18.90 4.36
C ALA A 136 0.95 -18.36 5.60
N LEU A 137 0.48 -17.26 6.20
CA LEU A 137 1.11 -16.68 7.39
C LEU A 137 0.60 -17.32 8.68
N GLU A 138 1.50 -17.55 9.61
CA GLU A 138 1.24 -17.87 11.00
C GLU A 138 1.24 -16.59 11.85
N ARG A 139 2.25 -15.75 11.66
CA ARG A 139 2.40 -14.48 12.36
C ARG A 139 3.36 -13.55 11.64
N VAL A 140 3.37 -12.31 12.07
CA VAL A 140 4.34 -11.30 11.66
C VAL A 140 5.02 -10.74 12.89
N ASP A 141 6.35 -10.84 12.94
CA ASP A 141 7.16 -10.27 14.01
C ASP A 141 7.71 -8.92 13.58
N VAL A 142 7.40 -7.87 14.33
CA VAL A 142 7.86 -6.49 14.07
C VAL A 142 8.83 -6.08 15.17
N LEU A 143 10.11 -6.08 14.84
CA LEU A 143 11.19 -5.63 15.72
C LEU A 143 11.46 -4.14 15.44
N THR A 144 11.11 -3.27 16.39
CA THR A 144 11.22 -1.81 16.25
C THR A 144 12.53 -1.23 16.75
N GLY A 145 13.45 -2.04 17.22
CA GLY A 145 14.79 -1.63 17.63
C GLY A 145 15.79 -1.64 16.48
N GLY A 146 16.91 -0.95 16.64
CA GLY A 146 18.04 -1.05 15.72
C GLY A 146 18.62 -2.45 15.72
N ALA A 147 18.44 -3.18 14.61
CA ALA A 147 18.88 -4.57 14.47
C ALA A 147 20.09 -4.71 13.51
N SER A 148 20.72 -3.61 13.16
CA SER A 148 21.83 -3.58 12.19
C SER A 148 23.05 -4.43 12.60
N ALA A 149 23.28 -4.61 13.90
CA ALA A 149 24.35 -5.47 14.41
C ALA A 149 24.13 -6.95 14.04
N THR A 150 22.86 -7.38 13.97
CA THR A 150 22.48 -8.75 13.67
C THR A 150 22.22 -8.97 12.18
N TYR A 151 21.53 -7.99 11.54
CA TYR A 151 20.98 -8.14 10.20
C TYR A 151 21.63 -7.25 9.13
N GLY A 152 22.53 -6.32 9.53
CA GLY A 152 23.24 -5.42 8.61
C GLY A 152 22.55 -4.08 8.42
N ALA A 153 23.08 -3.28 7.46
CA ALA A 153 22.76 -1.87 7.30
C ALA A 153 21.28 -1.57 6.98
N ASP A 154 20.56 -2.50 6.41
CA ASP A 154 19.16 -2.31 6.00
C ASP A 154 18.17 -2.40 7.19
N ALA A 155 18.65 -2.84 8.36
CA ALA A 155 17.84 -3.01 9.57
C ALA A 155 18.03 -1.85 10.59
N VAL A 156 18.23 -0.64 10.09
CA VAL A 156 18.40 0.55 10.95
C VAL A 156 17.09 0.93 11.63
N ALA A 157 16.00 0.93 10.89
CA ALA A 157 14.66 1.20 11.43
C ALA A 157 14.12 0.00 12.22
N GLY A 158 14.48 -1.20 11.82
CA GLY A 158 14.05 -2.45 12.41
C GLY A 158 13.86 -3.55 11.37
N VAL A 159 13.19 -4.61 11.80
CA VAL A 159 12.94 -5.81 10.99
C VAL A 159 11.47 -6.19 11.05
N VAL A 160 10.90 -6.54 9.91
CA VAL A 160 9.58 -7.17 9.80
C VAL A 160 9.80 -8.57 9.24
N ASN A 161 9.48 -9.58 10.03
CA ASN A 161 9.68 -10.98 9.66
C ASN A 161 8.33 -11.69 9.56
N PHE A 162 7.99 -12.15 8.38
CA PHE A 162 6.79 -12.91 8.08
C PHE A 162 7.09 -14.39 8.27
N ILE A 163 6.37 -15.01 9.19
CA ILE A 163 6.51 -16.43 9.51
C ILE A 163 5.38 -17.19 8.84
N THR A 164 5.73 -18.20 8.05
CA THR A 164 4.74 -19.05 7.36
C THR A 164 4.27 -20.17 8.27
N ARG A 165 3.01 -20.56 8.11
CA ARG A 165 2.42 -21.64 8.89
C ARG A 165 2.64 -23.00 8.24
N LYS A 166 2.82 -24.01 9.09
CA LYS A 166 2.69 -25.40 8.72
C LYS A 166 1.20 -25.75 8.69
N MET A 167 0.79 -26.48 7.67
CA MET A 167 -0.60 -26.88 7.50
C MET A 167 -0.71 -28.39 7.57
N ASP A 168 -1.69 -28.88 8.33
CA ASP A 168 -2.17 -30.25 8.25
C ASP A 168 -3.65 -30.23 7.88
N GLY A 169 -3.97 -30.72 6.67
CA GLY A 169 -5.30 -30.65 6.07
C GLY A 169 -5.41 -29.69 4.90
N VAL A 170 -6.61 -29.23 4.60
CA VAL A 170 -6.95 -28.37 3.46
C VAL A 170 -7.80 -27.20 3.91
N GLU A 171 -7.47 -26.02 3.47
CA GLU A 171 -8.26 -24.82 3.68
C GLU A 171 -8.45 -24.06 2.37
N ILE A 172 -9.69 -23.64 2.10
CA ILE A 172 -10.06 -22.81 0.97
C ILE A 172 -10.79 -21.59 1.51
N ARG A 173 -10.36 -20.40 1.10
CA ARG A 173 -11.01 -19.14 1.42
C ARG A 173 -11.45 -18.46 0.14
N ALA A 174 -12.66 -17.91 0.14
CA ALA A 174 -13.12 -17.00 -0.89
C ALA A 174 -13.66 -15.75 -0.22
N GLY A 175 -13.25 -14.59 -0.72
CA GLY A 175 -13.61 -13.30 -0.16
C GLY A 175 -14.10 -12.34 -1.23
N TRP A 176 -15.04 -11.48 -0.85
CA TRP A 176 -15.45 -10.31 -1.59
C TRP A 176 -15.61 -9.16 -0.61
N SER A 177 -15.12 -7.99 -1.00
CA SER A 177 -15.32 -6.76 -0.25
C SER A 177 -15.48 -5.59 -1.21
N GLY A 178 -16.06 -4.49 -0.72
CA GLY A 178 -16.23 -3.26 -1.47
C GLY A 178 -16.47 -2.11 -0.52
N TYR A 179 -16.40 -0.89 -1.05
CA TYR A 179 -16.60 0.31 -0.28
C TYR A 179 -17.96 0.91 -0.58
N ARG A 180 -18.57 1.48 0.43
CA ARG A 180 -19.79 2.28 0.32
C ARG A 180 -19.58 3.59 1.04
N HIS A 181 -19.98 4.68 0.41
CA HIS A 181 -19.80 6.01 0.94
C HIS A 181 -21.03 6.89 0.70
N ASP A 182 -21.36 7.72 1.67
CA ASP A 182 -22.38 8.76 1.54
C ASP A 182 -21.65 10.08 1.28
N ASN A 183 -21.83 10.62 0.07
CA ASN A 183 -21.22 11.87 -0.37
C ASN A 183 -22.04 13.06 0.17
N ASP A 184 -21.88 13.37 1.45
CA ASP A 184 -22.60 14.41 2.20
C ASP A 184 -21.68 15.32 3.01
N ASN A 185 -20.41 15.46 2.61
CA ASN A 185 -19.42 16.23 3.33
C ASN A 185 -19.69 17.75 3.27
N GLY A 186 -20.44 18.24 4.27
CA GLY A 186 -20.82 19.64 4.38
C GLY A 186 -19.67 20.64 4.54
N TYR A 187 -18.42 20.18 4.72
CA TYR A 187 -17.25 21.05 4.76
C TYR A 187 -16.59 21.19 3.38
N ILE A 188 -16.41 20.09 2.66
CA ILE A 188 -15.68 20.08 1.38
C ILE A 188 -16.56 20.58 0.23
N GLN A 189 -17.82 20.15 0.16
CA GLN A 189 -18.72 20.50 -0.94
C GLN A 189 -18.83 22.02 -1.18
N PRO A 190 -19.03 22.88 -0.15
CA PRO A 190 -19.02 24.34 -0.36
C PRO A 190 -17.69 24.90 -0.89
N LEU A 191 -16.56 24.25 -0.58
CA LEU A 191 -15.26 24.67 -1.09
C LEU A 191 -15.10 24.29 -2.56
N LEU A 192 -15.67 23.16 -2.99
CA LEU A 192 -15.72 22.73 -4.39
C LEU A 192 -16.65 23.64 -5.21
N ASP A 193 -17.83 23.97 -4.68
CA ASP A 193 -18.77 24.93 -5.27
C ASP A 193 -18.11 26.29 -5.51
N ALA A 194 -17.36 26.81 -4.54
CA ALA A 194 -16.64 28.08 -4.65
C ALA A 194 -15.56 28.08 -5.74
N ARG A 195 -15.15 26.89 -6.19
CA ARG A 195 -14.19 26.70 -7.31
C ARG A 195 -14.86 26.31 -8.61
N GLY A 196 -16.15 25.98 -8.60
CA GLY A 196 -16.86 25.43 -9.75
C GLY A 196 -16.37 24.03 -10.13
N PHE A 197 -15.96 23.23 -9.15
CA PHE A 197 -15.53 21.85 -9.34
C PHE A 197 -16.68 20.89 -9.09
N ASP A 198 -16.88 19.97 -10.01
CA ASP A 198 -17.89 18.91 -9.87
C ASP A 198 -17.49 17.90 -8.80
N TYR A 199 -18.49 17.35 -8.12
CA TYR A 199 -18.33 16.31 -7.12
C TYR A 199 -19.59 15.43 -7.04
N PRO A 200 -19.46 14.18 -6.59
CA PRO A 200 -20.61 13.30 -6.40
C PRO A 200 -21.41 13.68 -5.17
N THR A 201 -22.70 13.37 -5.20
CA THR A 201 -23.64 13.55 -4.07
C THR A 201 -24.44 12.27 -3.86
N GLY A 202 -24.93 12.07 -2.64
CA GLY A 202 -25.71 10.90 -2.28
C GLY A 202 -24.85 9.65 -2.03
N THR A 203 -25.49 8.49 -1.97
CA THR A 203 -24.84 7.24 -1.63
C THR A 203 -24.23 6.56 -2.85
N GLU A 204 -22.94 6.29 -2.81
CA GLU A 204 -22.21 5.54 -3.84
C GLU A 204 -21.74 4.19 -3.30
N GLY A 205 -21.67 3.22 -4.18
CA GLY A 205 -21.13 1.89 -3.92
C GLY A 205 -22.17 0.77 -4.00
N PRO A 206 -21.70 -0.49 -3.89
CA PRO A 206 -20.30 -0.88 -3.64
C PRO A 206 -19.39 -0.58 -4.83
N ASP A 207 -18.22 -0.06 -4.55
CA ASP A 207 -17.17 0.22 -5.52
C ASP A 207 -15.79 -0.13 -4.94
N GLY A 208 -14.72 -0.02 -5.73
CA GLY A 208 -13.38 -0.46 -5.33
C GLY A 208 -13.36 -1.91 -4.85
N GLU A 209 -14.15 -2.73 -5.53
CA GLU A 209 -14.40 -4.12 -5.15
C GLU A 209 -13.11 -4.93 -5.15
N ASN A 210 -13.00 -5.84 -4.20
CA ASN A 210 -11.90 -6.78 -4.07
C ASN A 210 -12.44 -8.21 -4.07
N TYR A 211 -11.85 -9.05 -4.88
CA TYR A 211 -12.12 -10.48 -4.99
C TYR A 211 -10.88 -11.25 -4.60
N GLN A 212 -11.05 -12.31 -3.81
CA GLN A 212 -9.95 -13.15 -3.34
C GLN A 212 -10.35 -14.61 -3.34
N ILE A 213 -9.43 -15.45 -3.77
CA ILE A 213 -9.52 -16.90 -3.63
C ILE A 213 -8.16 -17.39 -3.15
N ASP A 214 -8.16 -18.08 -2.01
CA ASP A 214 -6.97 -18.67 -1.43
C ASP A 214 -7.19 -20.17 -1.24
N PHE A 215 -6.13 -20.91 -1.45
CA PHE A 215 -6.04 -22.33 -1.20
C PHE A 215 -4.74 -22.62 -0.46
N ILE A 216 -4.80 -23.42 0.58
CA ILE A 216 -3.62 -23.96 1.26
C ILE A 216 -3.93 -25.40 1.68
N MET A 217 -2.98 -26.27 1.46
CA MET A 217 -3.05 -27.62 1.97
C MET A 217 -1.67 -28.14 2.38
N GLY A 218 -1.65 -29.02 3.33
CA GLY A 218 -0.43 -29.63 3.81
C GLY A 218 -0.70 -30.91 4.55
N SER A 219 0.36 -31.58 4.92
CA SER A 219 0.31 -32.76 5.76
C SER A 219 1.58 -32.93 6.56
N ASP A 220 1.40 -33.30 7.80
CA ASP A 220 2.46 -33.86 8.61
C ASP A 220 2.74 -35.30 8.19
N PHE A 221 3.98 -35.71 8.28
CA PHE A 221 4.42 -37.07 7.96
C PHE A 221 5.55 -37.51 8.90
N ALA A 222 5.84 -38.82 8.90
CA ALA A 222 6.87 -39.44 9.72
C ALA A 222 6.73 -39.13 11.23
N ASP A 223 5.50 -39.30 11.77
CA ASP A 223 5.16 -39.07 13.19
C ASP A 223 5.49 -37.61 13.64
N GLY A 224 5.16 -36.64 12.80
CA GLY A 224 5.36 -35.21 13.07
C GLY A 224 6.78 -34.69 12.79
N LYS A 225 7.71 -35.55 12.31
CA LYS A 225 9.07 -35.13 11.97
C LYS A 225 9.17 -34.34 10.67
N GLY A 226 8.14 -34.33 9.84
CA GLY A 226 8.12 -33.57 8.63
C GLY A 226 6.77 -32.95 8.37
N ASN A 227 6.79 -31.82 7.69
CA ASN A 227 5.60 -31.16 7.14
C ASN A 227 5.86 -30.76 5.71
N ALA A 228 4.85 -30.84 4.88
CA ALA A 228 4.86 -30.29 3.54
C ALA A 228 3.56 -29.52 3.31
N THR A 229 3.69 -28.24 2.94
CA THR A 229 2.57 -27.32 2.73
C THR A 229 2.71 -26.70 1.35
N ILE A 230 1.60 -26.63 0.60
CA ILE A 230 1.49 -25.89 -0.66
C ILE A 230 0.35 -24.87 -0.55
N TYR A 231 0.47 -23.76 -1.26
CA TYR A 231 -0.59 -22.76 -1.33
C TYR A 231 -0.71 -22.17 -2.73
N GLY A 232 -1.88 -21.61 -3.00
CA GLY A 232 -2.15 -20.78 -4.16
C GLY A 232 -3.12 -19.66 -3.79
N THR A 233 -2.88 -18.46 -4.29
CA THR A 233 -3.74 -17.30 -4.06
C THR A 233 -4.01 -16.57 -5.37
N TRP A 234 -5.21 -16.04 -5.49
CA TRP A 234 -5.58 -15.10 -6.54
C TRP A 234 -6.37 -13.95 -5.94
N ARG A 235 -6.08 -12.75 -6.40
CA ARG A 235 -6.73 -11.53 -5.94
C ARG A 235 -6.92 -10.56 -7.10
N GLU A 236 -8.07 -9.93 -7.14
CA GLU A 236 -8.37 -8.82 -8.04
C GLU A 236 -8.98 -7.66 -7.25
N GLN A 237 -8.37 -6.49 -7.32
CA GLN A 237 -8.88 -5.25 -6.79
C GLN A 237 -9.27 -4.33 -7.95
N LYS A 238 -10.50 -3.85 -7.94
CA LYS A 238 -10.98 -2.89 -8.93
C LYS A 238 -10.52 -1.48 -8.60
N GLU A 239 -10.44 -0.65 -9.63
CA GLU A 239 -10.11 0.76 -9.46
C GLU A 239 -11.20 1.52 -8.72
N LEU A 240 -10.78 2.54 -7.98
CA LEU A 240 -11.63 3.61 -7.49
C LEU A 240 -10.96 4.93 -7.83
N ARG A 241 -11.67 5.83 -8.48
CA ARG A 241 -11.15 7.15 -8.81
C ARG A 241 -11.51 8.18 -7.74
N GLN A 242 -10.73 9.24 -7.66
CA GLN A 242 -10.98 10.32 -6.71
C GLN A 242 -12.31 11.02 -6.97
N GLU A 243 -12.82 11.01 -8.20
CA GLU A 243 -14.13 11.56 -8.59
C GLU A 243 -15.31 10.89 -7.87
N ALA A 244 -15.15 9.66 -7.41
CA ALA A 244 -16.22 8.90 -6.76
C ALA A 244 -16.47 9.31 -5.29
N ARG A 245 -15.68 10.24 -4.76
CA ARG A 245 -15.82 10.71 -3.38
C ARG A 245 -15.79 12.23 -3.33
N ASP A 246 -16.76 12.84 -2.68
CA ASP A 246 -16.83 14.30 -2.55
C ASP A 246 -15.58 14.89 -1.87
N TYR A 247 -15.01 14.20 -0.88
CA TYR A 247 -13.79 14.66 -0.18
C TYR A 247 -12.50 14.54 -1.00
N SER A 248 -12.51 13.81 -2.12
CA SER A 248 -11.34 13.62 -2.99
C SER A 248 -11.57 14.11 -4.44
N ALA A 249 -12.79 14.48 -4.80
CA ALA A 249 -13.12 14.98 -6.14
C ALA A 249 -12.41 16.31 -6.48
N GLY A 250 -11.98 17.07 -5.49
CA GLY A 250 -11.22 18.30 -5.68
C GLY A 250 -9.77 18.17 -5.31
N ALA A 251 -8.90 18.82 -6.07
CA ALA A 251 -7.49 18.93 -5.73
C ALA A 251 -7.32 19.69 -4.40
N LEU A 252 -6.99 18.96 -3.33
CA LEU A 252 -6.83 19.51 -1.99
C LEU A 252 -5.47 20.21 -1.84
N THR A 253 -5.44 21.26 -1.04
CA THR A 253 -4.21 21.96 -0.65
C THR A 253 -4.04 21.90 0.87
N GLY A 254 -2.82 21.99 1.36
CA GLY A 254 -2.53 22.07 2.79
C GLY A 254 -2.94 23.40 3.46
N SER A 255 -3.63 24.31 2.75
CA SER A 255 -4.08 25.58 3.28
C SER A 255 -5.48 25.48 3.88
N ALA A 256 -5.85 26.42 4.76
CA ALA A 256 -7.17 26.49 5.38
C ALA A 256 -8.33 26.67 4.36
N THR A 257 -8.04 27.07 3.13
CA THR A 257 -9.04 27.18 2.05
C THR A 257 -9.27 25.85 1.32
N GLY A 258 -8.48 24.83 1.62
CA GLY A 258 -8.72 23.42 1.32
C GLY A 258 -8.67 22.98 -0.14
N VAL A 259 -9.22 23.74 -1.08
CA VAL A 259 -9.35 23.36 -2.50
C VAL A 259 -8.54 24.29 -3.39
N GLY A 260 -7.66 23.72 -4.23
CA GLY A 260 -6.70 24.42 -5.08
C GLY A 260 -6.93 24.18 -6.56
N GLY A 261 -6.26 23.19 -7.11
CA GLY A 261 -6.13 22.94 -8.54
C GLY A 261 -4.88 23.59 -9.14
N SER A 262 -4.50 23.13 -10.34
CA SER A 262 -3.34 23.63 -11.06
C SER A 262 -3.64 24.96 -11.75
N ALA A 263 -2.66 25.86 -11.75
CA ALA A 263 -2.71 27.07 -12.57
C ALA A 263 -2.56 26.74 -14.07
N ASN A 264 -2.10 25.56 -14.42
CA ASN A 264 -2.11 25.04 -15.78
C ASN A 264 -3.52 24.54 -16.09
N ALA A 265 -4.33 25.39 -16.68
CA ALA A 265 -5.73 25.10 -17.01
C ALA A 265 -5.89 24.71 -18.49
N ILE A 266 -7.02 24.05 -18.82
CA ILE A 266 -7.36 23.69 -20.21
C ILE A 266 -7.47 24.93 -21.07
N VAL A 267 -8.12 25.97 -20.55
CA VAL A 267 -8.01 27.33 -21.10
C VAL A 267 -6.72 27.93 -20.51
N PRO A 268 -5.67 28.13 -21.31
CA PRO A 268 -4.36 28.42 -20.74
C PRO A 268 -4.31 29.77 -20.02
N ASN A 269 -3.57 29.75 -18.91
CA ASN A 269 -3.17 30.98 -18.23
C ASN A 269 -1.86 31.47 -18.85
N TYR A 270 -1.74 32.77 -19.07
CA TYR A 270 -0.57 33.42 -19.64
C TYR A 270 0.08 34.35 -18.63
N PHE A 271 1.39 34.29 -18.57
CA PHE A 271 2.21 35.24 -17.85
C PHE A 271 3.01 36.05 -18.86
N LEU A 272 2.70 37.32 -18.94
CA LEU A 272 3.46 38.27 -19.75
C LEU A 272 4.36 39.07 -18.82
N ALA A 273 5.67 38.83 -18.90
CA ALA A 273 6.64 39.58 -18.11
C ALA A 273 6.90 40.93 -18.76
N PRO A 274 7.05 42.00 -17.97
CA PRO A 274 7.51 43.27 -18.51
C PRO A 274 8.88 43.12 -19.10
N THR A 275 9.08 43.71 -20.29
CA THR A 275 10.39 43.74 -20.90
C THR A 275 11.26 44.83 -20.30
N VAL A 276 12.48 44.45 -19.99
CA VAL A 276 13.54 45.41 -19.71
C VAL A 276 14.33 45.60 -21.01
N VAL A 277 14.07 46.68 -21.71
CA VAL A 277 14.89 47.06 -22.89
C VAL A 277 16.30 47.38 -22.39
N GLY A 278 17.27 46.56 -22.77
CA GLY A 278 18.69 46.74 -22.46
C GLY A 278 19.18 46.15 -21.13
N GLY A 279 18.36 45.39 -20.43
CA GLY A 279 18.71 44.64 -19.21
C GLY A 279 18.69 43.13 -19.38
N GLN A 280 19.25 42.41 -18.43
CA GLN A 280 19.07 40.95 -18.35
C GLN A 280 17.63 40.70 -17.96
N GLY A 281 16.87 39.98 -18.79
CA GLY A 281 15.53 39.52 -18.46
C GLY A 281 15.53 38.58 -17.22
N PRO A 282 14.36 38.28 -16.66
CA PRO A 282 14.26 37.35 -15.54
C PRO A 282 15.02 36.05 -15.81
N ALA A 283 15.58 35.44 -14.76
CA ALA A 283 16.33 34.21 -14.89
C ALA A 283 15.51 33.13 -15.64
N GLY A 284 16.02 32.69 -16.79
CA GLY A 284 15.36 31.74 -17.68
C GLY A 284 14.91 32.27 -19.05
N THR A 285 14.94 33.58 -19.29
CA THR A 285 14.47 34.18 -20.56
C THR A 285 15.55 34.31 -21.64
N ASN A 286 16.74 33.78 -21.45
CA ASN A 286 17.88 33.84 -22.39
C ASN A 286 18.14 35.26 -22.96
N GLY A 287 17.86 36.31 -22.17
CA GLY A 287 18.17 37.71 -22.53
C GLY A 287 17.29 38.34 -23.63
N ARG A 288 16.21 37.67 -24.03
CA ARG A 288 15.23 38.30 -24.94
C ARG A 288 14.19 39.04 -24.14
N ALA A 289 14.10 40.32 -24.37
CA ALA A 289 13.20 41.23 -23.71
C ALA A 289 12.14 41.68 -24.73
N TYR A 290 10.86 41.48 -24.39
CA TYR A 290 9.73 42.04 -25.16
C TYR A 290 9.02 43.09 -24.31
N ASP A 291 8.68 44.22 -24.85
CA ASP A 291 8.02 45.31 -24.12
C ASP A 291 6.51 45.19 -24.19
N TYR A 292 5.92 44.58 -23.19
CA TYR A 292 4.47 44.58 -22.99
C TYR A 292 4.02 45.63 -21.96
N GLY A 293 4.91 46.53 -21.57
CA GLY A 293 4.62 47.68 -20.71
C GLY A 293 4.31 47.39 -19.26
N GLN A 294 3.73 46.23 -18.91
CA GLN A 294 3.41 45.82 -17.55
C GLN A 294 3.37 44.31 -17.44
N GLU A 295 3.69 43.82 -16.26
CA GLU A 295 3.49 42.42 -15.88
C GLU A 295 2.00 42.08 -15.93
N PHE A 296 1.64 41.05 -16.68
CA PHE A 296 0.26 40.57 -16.78
C PHE A 296 0.18 39.09 -16.53
N PHE A 297 -0.70 38.70 -15.64
CA PHE A 297 -1.08 37.31 -15.44
C PHE A 297 -2.59 37.16 -15.68
N GLY A 298 -2.97 36.34 -16.62
CA GLY A 298 -4.35 36.18 -16.99
C GLY A 298 -4.61 35.01 -17.92
N ASN A 299 -5.81 34.91 -18.40
CA ASN A 299 -6.27 33.86 -19.29
C ASN A 299 -7.01 34.41 -20.51
N LEU A 300 -7.10 33.58 -21.55
CA LEU A 300 -7.94 33.86 -22.70
C LEU A 300 -9.42 33.75 -22.31
N THR A 301 -10.23 34.69 -22.83
CA THR A 301 -11.68 34.54 -22.77
C THR A 301 -12.17 33.70 -23.95
N PRO A 302 -13.39 33.12 -23.88
CA PRO A 302 -13.96 32.38 -25.03
C PRO A 302 -14.06 33.21 -26.32
N GLU A 303 -14.14 34.53 -26.19
CA GLU A 303 -14.24 35.46 -27.28
C GLU A 303 -12.85 35.86 -27.87
N GLY A 304 -11.76 35.29 -27.35
CA GLY A 304 -10.40 35.52 -27.80
C GLY A 304 -9.73 36.78 -27.19
N GLY A 305 -10.32 37.38 -26.15
CA GLY A 305 -9.72 38.46 -25.37
C GLY A 305 -8.84 37.96 -24.23
N LEU A 306 -8.07 38.86 -23.62
CA LEU A 306 -7.31 38.61 -22.41
C LEU A 306 -8.07 39.11 -21.18
N LYS A 307 -8.19 38.30 -20.15
CA LYS A 307 -8.76 38.65 -18.86
C LYS A 307 -7.70 38.45 -17.77
N GLY A 308 -7.60 39.43 -16.86
CA GLY A 308 -6.74 39.26 -15.68
C GLY A 308 -7.12 38.03 -14.86
N TRP A 309 -6.14 37.34 -14.35
CA TRP A 309 -6.38 36.12 -13.56
C TRP A 309 -7.01 36.47 -12.22
N ASP A 310 -8.18 35.90 -11.99
CA ASP A 310 -8.97 36.07 -10.76
C ASP A 310 -8.84 34.89 -9.78
N GLY A 311 -7.98 33.89 -10.11
CA GLY A 311 -7.79 32.72 -9.31
C GLY A 311 -8.79 31.58 -9.53
N THR A 312 -9.79 31.80 -10.40
CA THR A 312 -10.85 30.81 -10.65
C THR A 312 -10.53 29.82 -11.77
N ASN A 313 -9.76 30.23 -12.79
CA ASN A 313 -9.38 29.36 -13.90
C ASN A 313 -8.25 28.41 -13.48
N ARG A 314 -8.64 27.30 -12.87
CA ARG A 314 -7.73 26.24 -12.41
C ARG A 314 -8.20 24.88 -12.91
N TYR A 315 -7.22 24.06 -13.25
CA TYR A 315 -7.49 22.68 -13.61
C TYR A 315 -7.61 21.81 -12.36
N ASN A 316 -8.75 21.14 -12.22
CA ASN A 316 -8.95 20.13 -11.19
C ASN A 316 -8.34 18.79 -11.66
N TYR A 317 -7.15 18.49 -11.20
CA TYR A 317 -6.44 17.26 -11.56
C TYR A 317 -6.84 16.06 -10.70
N ALA A 318 -7.66 16.25 -9.66
CA ALA A 318 -8.01 15.17 -8.73
C ALA A 318 -8.90 14.08 -9.35
N PRO A 319 -10.01 14.40 -10.05
CA PRO A 319 -11.01 13.42 -10.45
C PRO A 319 -10.47 12.19 -11.17
N VAL A 320 -9.53 12.39 -12.09
CA VAL A 320 -8.96 11.34 -12.95
C VAL A 320 -7.92 10.46 -12.24
N ASN A 321 -7.40 10.91 -11.10
CA ASN A 321 -6.43 10.12 -10.33
C ASN A 321 -7.08 8.91 -9.69
N HIS A 322 -6.37 7.81 -9.60
CA HIS A 322 -6.82 6.70 -8.78
C HIS A 322 -6.80 7.09 -7.29
N PHE A 323 -7.89 6.83 -6.59
CA PHE A 323 -7.96 6.77 -5.15
C PHE A 323 -7.52 5.39 -4.65
N LEU A 324 -7.94 4.34 -5.40
CA LEU A 324 -7.53 2.96 -5.22
C LEU A 324 -7.11 2.41 -6.59
N ARG A 325 -5.88 1.93 -6.69
CA ARG A 325 -5.36 1.39 -7.95
C ARG A 325 -5.93 0.00 -8.22
N PRO A 326 -6.21 -0.35 -9.48
CA PRO A 326 -6.51 -1.73 -9.85
C PRO A 326 -5.25 -2.59 -9.69
N ILE A 327 -5.42 -3.75 -9.10
CA ILE A 327 -4.37 -4.75 -8.88
C ILE A 327 -4.94 -6.11 -9.25
N GLU A 328 -4.19 -6.87 -10.03
CA GLU A 328 -4.41 -8.29 -10.26
C GLU A 328 -3.15 -9.03 -9.82
N GLN A 329 -3.32 -9.98 -8.92
CA GLN A 329 -2.21 -10.70 -8.32
C GLN A 329 -2.54 -12.17 -8.17
N TRP A 330 -1.54 -13.01 -8.40
CA TRP A 330 -1.59 -14.40 -8.01
C TRP A 330 -0.24 -14.87 -7.47
N SER A 331 -0.27 -15.82 -6.57
CA SER A 331 0.92 -16.45 -6.06
C SER A 331 0.71 -17.92 -5.80
N VAL A 332 1.79 -18.68 -5.97
CA VAL A 332 1.84 -20.09 -5.60
C VAL A 332 3.15 -20.36 -4.88
N GLY A 333 3.14 -21.31 -3.97
CA GLY A 333 4.37 -21.69 -3.28
C GLY A 333 4.23 -23.00 -2.53
N ALA A 334 5.37 -23.45 -2.04
CA ALA A 334 5.49 -24.67 -1.26
C ALA A 334 6.56 -24.52 -0.18
N PHE A 335 6.29 -25.11 0.96
CA PHE A 335 7.22 -25.23 2.09
C PHE A 335 7.29 -26.70 2.47
N ALA A 336 8.48 -27.19 2.75
CA ALA A 336 8.65 -28.51 3.29
C ALA A 336 9.86 -28.56 4.22
N GLU A 337 9.76 -29.32 5.27
CA GLU A 337 10.87 -29.57 6.19
C GLU A 337 10.80 -31.02 6.70
N TYR A 338 11.94 -31.52 7.12
CA TYR A 338 12.04 -32.86 7.68
C TYR A 338 13.14 -32.94 8.71
N GLU A 339 12.82 -33.27 9.94
CA GLU A 339 13.78 -33.51 11.01
C GLU A 339 14.42 -34.87 10.82
N LEU A 340 15.62 -34.92 10.24
CA LEU A 340 16.41 -36.14 10.11
C LEU A 340 16.93 -36.61 11.46
N ASN A 341 17.37 -35.67 12.29
CA ASN A 341 17.80 -35.86 13.67
C ASN A 341 17.86 -34.51 14.38
N GLU A 342 18.12 -34.48 15.69
CA GLU A 342 18.19 -33.28 16.54
C GLU A 342 19.17 -32.18 16.06
N HIS A 343 20.03 -32.45 15.10
CA HIS A 343 21.03 -31.51 14.58
C HIS A 343 20.83 -31.14 13.11
N PHE A 344 19.95 -31.84 12.39
CA PHE A 344 19.82 -31.67 10.96
C PHE A 344 18.37 -31.74 10.47
N THR A 345 17.85 -30.59 10.09
CA THR A 345 16.49 -30.41 9.53
C THR A 345 16.59 -29.77 8.14
N PRO A 346 16.71 -30.56 7.05
CA PRO A 346 16.60 -30.03 5.70
C PRO A 346 15.21 -29.41 5.49
N TYR A 347 15.21 -28.32 4.73
CA TYR A 347 13.98 -27.64 4.37
C TYR A 347 14.01 -27.24 2.89
N PHE A 348 12.82 -27.05 2.34
CA PHE A 348 12.59 -26.55 0.99
C PHE A 348 11.56 -25.44 1.05
N GLU A 349 11.84 -24.32 0.40
CA GLU A 349 10.88 -23.22 0.26
C GLU A 349 10.94 -22.66 -1.15
N THR A 350 9.78 -22.47 -1.73
CA THR A 350 9.62 -21.79 -3.01
C THR A 350 8.38 -20.94 -3.01
N MET A 351 8.48 -19.77 -3.63
CA MET A 351 7.36 -18.86 -3.85
C MET A 351 7.51 -18.26 -5.23
N PHE A 352 6.41 -18.24 -5.97
CA PHE A 352 6.28 -17.50 -7.22
C PHE A 352 5.07 -16.58 -7.10
N ALA A 353 5.26 -15.30 -7.45
CA ALA A 353 4.18 -14.31 -7.44
C ALA A 353 4.22 -13.46 -8.71
N SER A 354 3.06 -13.08 -9.18
CA SER A 354 2.87 -12.11 -10.26
C SER A 354 1.90 -11.04 -9.81
N ASN A 355 2.28 -9.79 -9.98
CA ASN A 355 1.48 -8.62 -9.63
C ASN A 355 1.41 -7.69 -10.83
N THR A 356 0.19 -7.38 -11.26
CA THR A 356 -0.07 -6.37 -12.28
C THR A 356 -0.87 -5.24 -11.64
N SER A 357 -0.30 -4.03 -11.68
CA SER A 357 -0.95 -2.83 -11.17
C SER A 357 -0.90 -1.73 -12.21
N ARG A 358 -1.92 -0.89 -12.24
CA ARG A 358 -1.99 0.30 -13.09
C ARG A 358 -2.17 1.52 -12.22
N ALA A 359 -1.44 2.58 -12.52
CA ALA A 359 -1.64 3.88 -11.88
C ALA A 359 -2.08 4.87 -12.95
N GLN A 360 -3.13 5.62 -12.67
CA GLN A 360 -3.57 6.73 -13.50
C GLN A 360 -3.48 8.01 -12.70
N ILE A 361 -2.88 9.00 -13.32
CA ILE A 361 -2.82 10.38 -12.82
C ILE A 361 -3.37 11.29 -13.91
N ALA A 362 -3.66 12.54 -13.52
CA ALA A 362 -4.03 13.59 -14.46
C ALA A 362 -2.95 13.82 -15.51
N GLU A 363 -3.36 14.42 -16.60
CA GLU A 363 -2.48 14.81 -17.71
C GLU A 363 -1.39 15.74 -17.22
N SER A 364 -0.19 15.59 -17.80
CA SER A 364 0.92 16.49 -17.53
C SER A 364 0.66 17.85 -18.18
N GLY A 365 0.79 18.91 -17.40
CA GLY A 365 0.69 20.28 -17.90
C GLY A 365 2.02 20.79 -18.44
N THR A 366 1.96 21.82 -19.25
CA THR A 366 3.13 22.65 -19.58
C THR A 366 3.36 23.63 -18.43
N PHE A 367 4.46 23.45 -17.70
CA PHE A 367 4.78 24.27 -16.53
C PHE A 367 5.65 25.46 -16.90
N PHE A 368 5.68 26.52 -16.07
CA PHE A 368 6.38 27.79 -16.32
C PHE A 368 7.85 27.68 -16.75
N ALA A 369 8.51 26.57 -16.48
CA ALA A 369 9.88 26.33 -16.93
C ALA A 369 10.00 26.09 -18.44
N GLU A 370 8.88 25.84 -19.14
CA GLU A 370 8.77 25.59 -20.56
C GLU A 370 8.00 26.72 -21.24
N ALA A 371 8.32 27.97 -20.88
CA ALA A 371 7.68 29.14 -21.47
C ALA A 371 7.96 29.22 -23.00
N TYR A 372 6.94 28.96 -23.78
CA TYR A 372 6.97 29.26 -25.22
C TYR A 372 6.83 30.77 -25.43
N ILE A 373 7.80 31.38 -26.08
CA ILE A 373 7.71 32.76 -26.53
C ILE A 373 6.89 32.71 -27.82
N LEU A 374 5.65 33.16 -27.75
CA LEU A 374 4.87 33.43 -28.93
C LEU A 374 5.37 34.76 -29.50
N ASP A 375 6.04 34.75 -30.67
CA ASP A 375 6.20 35.92 -31.49
C ASP A 375 4.81 36.22 -32.09
N LEU A 376 4.20 37.29 -31.63
CA LEU A 376 2.96 37.83 -32.18
C LEU A 376 3.29 38.86 -33.22
#